data_21f3f47349caa461b22a8ace112c7ab0
#
_entry.id   21f3f47349caa461b22a8ace112c7ab0
#
_cell.length_a   1.000
_cell.length_b   1.000
_cell.length_c   1.000
_cell.angle_alpha   90.00
_cell.angle_beta   90.00
_cell.angle_gamma   90.00
#
_symmetry.space_group_name_H-M   'P 1'
#
loop_
_entity.id
_entity.type
_entity.pdbx_description
1 polymer ?
#
loop_
_entity_poly.entity_id
_entity_poly.type
_entity_poly.pdbx_seq_one_letter_code
_entity_poly.pdbx_strand_id
1 'polypeptide(L)'
;MPKIPVINTTHLDRIDELLVDNEETGEYKLHRSVFTDQAMFDLEMKYIFEGNWVYLAHESQIPKNNDFYTTYIGRQPIIIARNRNGELNAMINACSHRGAQLCRHKRGNKATYTCPFHGWTFNNSGKLLKVKDPTDAGYSDCFNQDGSHDLKKVAKFESYKGFLFGSLNPDVPSLEEFLGETTKIIDMIVGQSEQGLEVLRGSSTYTYEGNWKLTAENGADGYHVSAVHWNYA
;
A
#
# COMPACT_ATOMS: atom_id res chain seq x y z
N MET A 1 19.33 -5.34 -5.96
CA MET A 1 18.12 -5.81 -5.25
C MET A 1 18.55 -6.24 -3.87
N PRO A 2 17.96 -5.74 -2.77
CA PRO A 2 18.20 -6.34 -1.47
C PRO A 2 17.73 -7.79 -1.56
N LYS A 3 18.58 -8.74 -1.15
CA LYS A 3 18.19 -10.13 -1.04
C LYS A 3 17.06 -10.19 -0.02
N ILE A 4 15.87 -10.63 -0.44
CA ILE A 4 14.79 -10.98 0.48
C ILE A 4 15.39 -11.98 1.47
N PRO A 5 15.35 -11.75 2.79
CA PRO A 5 15.87 -12.70 3.74
C PRO A 5 15.19 -14.07 3.48
N VAL A 6 16.00 -15.12 3.49
CA VAL A 6 15.46 -16.49 3.44
C VAL A 6 14.67 -16.66 4.73
N ILE A 7 13.34 -16.63 4.61
CA ILE A 7 12.44 -16.87 5.73
C ILE A 7 12.62 -18.34 6.12
N ASN A 8 12.97 -18.58 7.35
CA ASN A 8 13.07 -19.92 7.89
C ASN A 8 11.65 -20.53 7.90
N THR A 9 11.39 -21.47 7.01
CA THR A 9 10.06 -22.11 6.81
C THR A 9 9.59 -22.91 8.01
N THR A 10 10.43 -23.15 9.02
CA THR A 10 10.07 -23.86 10.25
C THR A 10 8.91 -23.24 11.03
N HIS A 11 8.58 -21.97 10.79
CA HIS A 11 7.43 -21.32 11.43
C HIS A 11 6.11 -21.57 10.69
N LEU A 12 6.13 -21.80 9.37
CA LEU A 12 4.93 -22.17 8.60
C LEU A 12 4.42 -23.56 9.00
N ASP A 13 5.35 -24.50 9.26
CA ASP A 13 5.03 -25.84 9.67
C ASP A 13 4.39 -25.92 11.07
N ARG A 14 4.40 -24.81 11.82
CA ARG A 14 3.89 -24.70 13.19
C ARG A 14 2.64 -23.82 13.32
N ILE A 15 2.07 -23.31 12.24
CA ILE A 15 0.88 -22.45 12.32
C ILE A 15 -0.27 -23.22 12.98
N ASP A 16 -0.45 -24.47 12.63
CA ASP A 16 -1.50 -25.32 13.20
C ASP A 16 -1.31 -25.57 14.72
N GLU A 17 -0.08 -25.47 15.22
CA GLU A 17 0.21 -25.58 16.67
C GLU A 17 -0.12 -24.29 17.42
N LEU A 18 -0.28 -23.16 16.72
CA LEU A 18 -0.53 -21.85 17.31
C LEU A 18 -2.02 -21.53 17.47
N LEU A 19 -2.87 -22.32 16.82
CA LEU A 19 -4.33 -22.17 16.85
C LEU A 19 -4.95 -23.43 17.47
N VAL A 20 -5.74 -23.24 18.51
CA VAL A 20 -6.68 -24.26 19.00
C VAL A 20 -8.06 -23.83 18.56
N ASP A 21 -8.68 -24.61 17.70
CA ASP A 21 -10.06 -24.43 17.26
C ASP A 21 -10.79 -25.78 17.47
N ASN A 22 -11.57 -25.83 18.54
CA ASN A 22 -12.30 -27.04 18.90
C ASN A 22 -13.81 -26.78 18.96
N GLU A 23 -14.49 -27.09 17.89
CA GLU A 23 -15.94 -26.90 17.76
C GLU A 23 -16.75 -27.67 18.79
N GLU A 24 -16.29 -28.86 19.25
CA GLU A 24 -17.01 -29.70 20.23
C GLU A 24 -17.04 -29.05 21.61
N THR A 25 -15.94 -28.42 22.02
CA THR A 25 -15.84 -27.77 23.33
C THR A 25 -16.13 -26.25 23.25
N GLY A 26 -16.21 -25.68 22.05
CA GLY A 26 -16.29 -24.26 21.83
C GLY A 26 -15.01 -23.50 22.23
N GLU A 27 -13.89 -24.23 22.29
CA GLU A 27 -12.61 -23.65 22.68
C GLU A 27 -11.88 -23.09 21.47
N TYR A 28 -11.64 -21.77 21.48
CA TYR A 28 -10.82 -21.08 20.49
C TYR A 28 -9.69 -20.34 21.19
N LYS A 29 -8.44 -20.67 20.87
CA LYS A 29 -7.26 -20.04 21.48
C LYS A 29 -6.17 -19.80 20.47
N LEU A 30 -5.57 -18.61 20.52
CA LEU A 30 -4.35 -18.26 19.80
C LEU A 30 -3.16 -18.23 20.75
N HIS A 31 -2.05 -18.85 20.35
CA HIS A 31 -0.81 -18.74 21.09
C HIS A 31 -0.27 -17.32 20.97
N ARG A 32 0.18 -16.71 22.06
CA ARG A 32 0.65 -15.33 22.12
C ARG A 32 1.80 -15.00 21.15
N SER A 33 2.59 -15.99 20.71
CA SER A 33 3.66 -15.79 19.72
C SER A 33 3.15 -15.20 18.39
N VAL A 34 1.88 -15.41 18.04
CA VAL A 34 1.26 -14.78 16.86
C VAL A 34 1.38 -13.26 16.89
N PHE A 35 1.44 -12.66 18.09
CA PHE A 35 1.55 -11.21 18.29
C PHE A 35 2.98 -10.75 18.58
N THR A 36 3.90 -11.65 18.94
CA THR A 36 5.23 -11.28 19.47
C THR A 36 6.40 -11.84 18.68
N ASP A 37 6.17 -12.80 17.79
CA ASP A 37 7.22 -13.42 16.99
C ASP A 37 7.54 -12.56 15.75
N GLN A 38 8.81 -12.16 15.60
CA GLN A 38 9.27 -11.35 14.47
C GLN A 38 9.17 -12.09 13.13
N ALA A 39 9.43 -13.40 13.12
CA ALA A 39 9.36 -14.19 11.88
C ALA A 39 7.90 -14.29 11.40
N MET A 40 6.93 -14.40 12.31
CA MET A 40 5.51 -14.33 11.99
C MET A 40 5.17 -12.98 11.36
N PHE A 41 5.61 -11.88 11.97
CA PHE A 41 5.40 -10.54 11.40
C PHE A 41 6.02 -10.39 10.00
N ASP A 42 7.21 -10.95 9.76
CA ASP A 42 7.85 -10.90 8.45
C ASP A 42 7.07 -11.70 7.38
N LEU A 43 6.42 -12.80 7.77
CA LEU A 43 5.48 -13.54 6.91
C LEU A 43 4.23 -12.72 6.59
N GLU A 44 3.65 -12.05 7.57
CA GLU A 44 2.50 -11.15 7.40
C GLU A 44 2.84 -10.01 6.44
N MET A 45 4.00 -9.37 6.63
CA MET A 45 4.48 -8.34 5.70
C MET A 45 4.59 -8.86 4.28
N LYS A 46 5.14 -10.07 4.10
CA LYS A 46 5.34 -10.68 2.79
C LYS A 46 4.04 -11.09 2.11
N TYR A 47 3.15 -11.76 2.83
CA TYR A 47 1.98 -12.42 2.21
C TYR A 47 0.69 -11.62 2.34
N ILE A 48 0.54 -10.80 3.39
CA ILE A 48 -0.66 -9.98 3.60
C ILE A 48 -0.45 -8.60 3.01
N PHE A 49 0.53 -7.84 3.52
CA PHE A 49 0.67 -6.42 3.18
C PHE A 49 1.38 -6.16 1.84
N GLU A 50 2.42 -6.95 1.51
CA GLU A 50 3.19 -6.78 0.27
C GLU A 50 2.74 -7.78 -0.82
N GLY A 51 2.12 -8.88 -0.43
CA GLY A 51 1.73 -9.99 -1.31
C GLY A 51 0.27 -9.98 -1.76
N ASN A 52 -0.55 -9.07 -1.25
CA ASN A 52 -1.97 -9.04 -1.57
C ASN A 52 -2.43 -7.61 -1.90
N TRP A 53 -3.74 -7.43 -2.19
CA TRP A 53 -4.34 -6.12 -2.39
C TRP A 53 -4.40 -5.34 -1.08
N VAL A 54 -4.01 -4.07 -1.12
CA VAL A 54 -4.17 -3.13 0.00
C VAL A 54 -4.79 -1.83 -0.48
N TYR A 55 -5.64 -1.24 0.35
CA TYR A 55 -6.22 0.08 0.10
C TYR A 55 -5.13 1.15 0.21
N LEU A 56 -5.10 2.06 -0.76
CA LEU A 56 -4.07 3.08 -0.87
C LEU A 56 -4.58 4.50 -0.67
N ALA A 57 -5.68 4.84 -1.33
CA ALA A 57 -6.27 6.18 -1.35
C ALA A 57 -7.66 6.13 -1.98
N HIS A 58 -8.37 7.25 -1.95
CA HIS A 58 -9.58 7.47 -2.73
C HIS A 58 -9.31 8.49 -3.85
N GLU A 59 -9.95 8.33 -5.01
CA GLU A 59 -9.77 9.22 -6.18
C GLU A 59 -10.04 10.69 -5.88
N SER A 60 -10.97 10.98 -4.97
CA SER A 60 -11.27 12.35 -4.54
C SER A 60 -10.09 13.05 -3.84
N GLN A 61 -9.08 12.31 -3.42
CA GLN A 61 -7.85 12.86 -2.85
C GLN A 61 -6.85 13.32 -3.92
N ILE A 62 -7.09 12.94 -5.18
CA ILE A 62 -6.22 13.19 -6.34
C ILE A 62 -7.11 13.67 -7.52
N PRO A 63 -7.94 14.74 -7.34
CA PRO A 63 -8.98 15.07 -8.29
C PRO A 63 -8.47 15.76 -9.57
N LYS A 64 -7.36 16.48 -9.52
CA LYS A 64 -6.86 17.30 -10.62
C LYS A 64 -5.64 16.68 -11.29
N ASN A 65 -5.44 17.00 -12.56
CA ASN A 65 -4.22 16.65 -13.26
C ASN A 65 -3.00 17.15 -12.51
N ASN A 66 -1.99 16.29 -12.41
CA ASN A 66 -0.75 16.45 -11.65
C ASN A 66 -0.91 16.39 -10.11
N ASP A 67 -2.10 16.17 -9.59
CA ASP A 67 -2.24 15.87 -8.17
C ASP A 67 -1.56 14.54 -7.84
N PHE A 68 -1.03 14.47 -6.63
CA PHE A 68 -0.43 13.25 -6.11
C PHE A 68 -0.78 13.03 -4.64
N TYR A 69 -0.71 11.76 -4.26
CA TYR A 69 -0.82 11.30 -2.88
C TYR A 69 0.26 10.25 -2.61
N THR A 70 0.90 10.31 -1.43
CA THR A 70 1.90 9.31 -1.03
C THR A 70 1.36 8.42 0.08
N THR A 71 1.65 7.13 -0.03
CA THR A 71 1.24 6.09 0.92
C THR A 71 2.27 4.98 0.96
N TYR A 72 1.90 3.83 1.51
CA TYR A 72 2.75 2.64 1.60
C TYR A 72 1.98 1.40 1.19
N ILE A 73 2.71 0.43 0.63
CA ILE A 73 2.31 -0.98 0.54
C ILE A 73 3.31 -1.74 1.40
N GLY A 74 2.87 -2.21 2.56
CA GLY A 74 3.79 -2.77 3.55
C GLY A 74 4.92 -1.80 3.87
N ARG A 75 6.15 -2.18 3.57
CA ARG A 75 7.37 -1.37 3.78
C ARG A 75 7.74 -0.47 2.58
N GLN A 76 7.05 -0.61 1.44
CA GLN A 76 7.38 0.13 0.23
C GLN A 76 6.65 1.46 0.17
N PRO A 77 7.37 2.59 0.05
CA PRO A 77 6.74 3.89 -0.16
C PRO A 77 6.20 4.00 -1.59
N ILE A 78 4.99 4.55 -1.74
CA ILE A 78 4.27 4.66 -3.01
C ILE A 78 3.93 6.12 -3.29
N ILE A 79 4.00 6.51 -4.57
CA ILE A 79 3.37 7.72 -5.11
C ILE A 79 2.21 7.29 -6.00
N ILE A 80 1.02 7.80 -5.73
CA ILE A 80 -0.11 7.75 -6.64
C ILE A 80 -0.24 9.13 -7.25
N ALA A 81 -0.29 9.23 -8.57
CA ALA A 81 -0.38 10.50 -9.26
C ALA A 81 -1.37 10.44 -10.42
N ARG A 82 -2.14 11.51 -10.60
CA ARG A 82 -2.95 11.71 -11.81
C ARG A 82 -2.09 12.44 -12.83
N ASN A 83 -1.83 11.83 -13.96
CA ASN A 83 -1.03 12.45 -15.00
C ASN A 83 -1.82 13.57 -15.73
N ARG A 84 -1.16 14.25 -16.66
CA ARG A 84 -1.78 15.34 -17.43
C ARG A 84 -2.95 14.90 -18.33
N ASN A 85 -3.06 13.61 -18.61
CA ASN A 85 -4.15 13.03 -19.40
C ASN A 85 -5.33 12.57 -18.51
N GLY A 86 -5.24 12.76 -17.20
CA GLY A 86 -6.26 12.32 -16.25
C GLY A 86 -6.12 10.89 -15.75
N GLU A 87 -5.10 10.12 -16.20
CA GLU A 87 -4.89 8.74 -15.82
C GLU A 87 -4.17 8.65 -14.46
N LEU A 88 -4.61 7.75 -13.61
CA LEU A 88 -3.97 7.45 -12.35
C LEU A 88 -2.83 6.44 -12.54
N ASN A 89 -1.71 6.72 -11.89
CA ASN A 89 -0.54 5.86 -11.88
C ASN A 89 -0.06 5.66 -10.44
N ALA A 90 0.34 4.43 -10.09
CA ALA A 90 0.97 4.11 -8.82
C ALA A 90 2.40 3.60 -9.04
N MET A 91 3.36 4.19 -8.35
CA MET A 91 4.78 3.95 -8.54
C MET A 91 5.48 3.84 -7.19
N ILE A 92 6.55 3.07 -7.16
CA ILE A 92 7.46 3.05 -6.00
C ILE A 92 8.09 4.44 -5.84
N ASN A 93 7.96 5.03 -4.66
CA ASN A 93 8.51 6.35 -4.32
C ASN A 93 10.01 6.27 -4.02
N ALA A 94 10.76 5.73 -4.96
CA ALA A 94 12.20 5.57 -4.86
C ALA A 94 12.86 5.80 -6.23
N CYS A 95 13.89 6.62 -6.24
CA CYS A 95 14.67 6.90 -7.45
C CYS A 95 15.30 5.62 -7.98
N SER A 96 15.09 5.33 -9.28
CA SER A 96 15.65 4.16 -9.94
C SER A 96 17.18 4.12 -9.98
N HIS A 97 17.84 5.26 -9.71
CA HIS A 97 19.30 5.30 -9.61
C HIS A 97 19.82 4.56 -8.35
N ARG A 98 19.44 5.00 -7.15
CA ARG A 98 19.94 4.45 -5.86
C ARG A 98 18.87 4.45 -4.75
N GLY A 99 17.59 4.43 -5.08
CA GLY A 99 16.53 4.24 -4.11
C GLY A 99 16.18 5.44 -3.22
N ALA A 100 16.73 6.64 -3.48
CA ALA A 100 16.38 7.81 -2.69
C ALA A 100 14.90 8.16 -2.86
N GLN A 101 14.22 8.48 -1.75
CA GLN A 101 12.82 8.88 -1.78
C GLN A 101 12.64 10.18 -2.57
N LEU A 102 11.76 10.15 -3.57
CA LEU A 102 11.52 11.27 -4.49
C LEU A 102 10.55 12.31 -3.94
N CYS A 103 9.46 11.87 -3.33
CA CYS A 103 8.44 12.73 -2.78
C CYS A 103 8.24 12.45 -1.29
N ARG A 104 8.44 13.49 -0.46
CA ARG A 104 8.28 13.43 1.00
C ARG A 104 6.97 14.06 1.47
N HIS A 105 6.26 14.76 0.59
CA HIS A 105 4.99 15.38 0.92
C HIS A 105 3.85 14.37 0.79
N LYS A 106 2.92 14.39 1.73
CA LYS A 106 1.76 13.48 1.73
C LYS A 106 0.87 13.67 0.51
N ARG A 107 0.74 14.91 0.01
CA ARG A 107 -0.08 15.29 -1.14
C ARG A 107 0.41 16.60 -1.74
N GLY A 108 -0.03 16.89 -2.95
CA GLY A 108 0.26 18.14 -3.66
C GLY A 108 -0.02 18.02 -5.14
N ASN A 109 0.45 19.01 -5.91
CA ASN A 109 0.32 19.02 -7.36
C ASN A 109 1.70 19.22 -8.00
N LYS A 110 2.18 18.23 -8.73
CA LYS A 110 3.48 18.25 -9.41
C LYS A 110 3.42 17.41 -10.68
N ALA A 111 3.90 17.96 -11.79
CA ALA A 111 4.04 17.23 -13.04
C ALA A 111 5.30 16.34 -13.08
N THR A 112 6.30 16.66 -12.24
CA THR A 112 7.59 15.94 -12.23
C THR A 112 8.12 15.78 -10.81
N TYR A 113 8.94 14.72 -10.63
CA TYR A 113 9.65 14.41 -9.40
C TYR A 113 11.15 14.42 -9.67
N THR A 114 11.87 15.36 -9.09
CA THR A 114 13.34 15.45 -9.22
C THR A 114 14.00 14.87 -7.97
N CYS A 115 14.89 13.90 -8.18
CA CYS A 115 15.67 13.31 -7.10
C CYS A 115 16.60 14.34 -6.45
N PRO A 116 16.56 14.50 -5.12
CA PRO A 116 17.38 15.51 -4.43
C PRO A 116 18.87 15.19 -4.43
N PHE A 117 19.27 13.94 -4.76
CA PHE A 117 20.68 13.54 -4.76
C PHE A 117 21.39 13.90 -6.07
N HIS A 118 20.90 13.38 -7.20
CA HIS A 118 21.61 13.50 -8.49
C HIS A 118 20.74 14.10 -9.60
N GLY A 119 19.59 14.72 -9.24
CA GLY A 119 18.78 15.48 -10.19
C GLY A 119 18.04 14.64 -11.24
N TRP A 120 18.00 13.30 -11.12
CA TRP A 120 17.19 12.50 -12.01
C TRP A 120 15.74 12.91 -11.88
N THR A 121 15.08 13.18 -12.99
CA THR A 121 13.73 13.75 -13.02
C THR A 121 12.80 12.82 -13.76
N PHE A 122 11.69 12.49 -13.10
CA PHE A 122 10.65 11.60 -13.60
C PHE A 122 9.34 12.37 -13.75
N ASN A 123 8.53 12.00 -14.73
CA ASN A 123 7.15 12.50 -14.79
C ASN A 123 6.23 11.72 -13.85
N ASN A 124 4.98 12.15 -13.76
CA ASN A 124 3.97 11.51 -12.90
C ASN A 124 3.33 10.24 -13.50
N SER A 125 3.86 9.74 -14.62
CA SER A 125 3.63 8.37 -15.11
C SER A 125 4.82 7.44 -14.86
N GLY A 126 5.87 7.96 -14.18
CA GLY A 126 7.08 7.22 -13.83
C GLY A 126 8.19 7.26 -14.85
N LYS A 127 8.00 7.86 -16.03
CA LYS A 127 9.02 7.92 -17.08
C LYS A 127 10.17 8.82 -16.68
N LEU A 128 11.41 8.36 -16.83
CA LEU A 128 12.62 9.17 -16.69
C LEU A 128 12.68 10.17 -17.83
N LEU A 129 12.70 11.45 -17.48
CA LEU A 129 12.74 12.57 -18.44
C LEU A 129 14.14 13.13 -18.61
N LYS A 130 14.91 13.16 -17.51
CA LYS A 130 16.21 13.82 -17.49
C LYS A 130 17.13 13.21 -16.45
N VAL A 131 18.38 13.04 -16.82
CA VAL A 131 19.53 12.81 -15.91
C VAL A 131 20.36 14.11 -15.86
N LYS A 132 21.16 14.25 -14.79
CA LYS A 132 22.09 15.36 -14.66
C LYS A 132 23.30 15.11 -15.59
N ASP A 133 23.75 16.20 -16.25
CA ASP A 133 24.97 16.21 -17.06
C ASP A 133 25.07 15.02 -18.04
N PRO A 134 24.06 14.82 -18.93
CA PRO A 134 23.97 13.60 -19.72
C PRO A 134 25.17 13.38 -20.62
N THR A 135 25.80 14.45 -21.11
CA THR A 135 26.97 14.41 -21.99
C THR A 135 28.25 14.18 -21.20
N ASP A 136 28.45 14.94 -20.11
CA ASP A 136 29.68 14.94 -19.34
C ASP A 136 29.75 13.74 -18.36
N ALA A 137 28.59 13.20 -17.99
CA ALA A 137 28.51 12.03 -17.11
C ALA A 137 28.70 10.68 -17.83
N GLY A 138 28.95 10.68 -19.16
CA GLY A 138 29.24 9.47 -19.91
C GLY A 138 28.04 8.57 -20.19
N TYR A 139 26.81 9.10 -20.16
CA TYR A 139 25.62 8.34 -20.60
C TYR A 139 25.66 8.13 -22.10
N SER A 140 25.43 6.90 -22.53
CA SER A 140 25.33 6.56 -23.95
C SER A 140 24.03 7.04 -24.57
N ASP A 141 24.02 7.21 -25.90
CA ASP A 141 22.82 7.62 -26.66
C ASP A 141 21.65 6.63 -26.51
N CYS A 142 21.94 5.37 -26.15
CA CYS A 142 20.93 4.35 -25.91
C CYS A 142 20.46 4.29 -24.44
N PHE A 143 20.96 5.17 -23.56
CA PHE A 143 20.58 5.16 -22.16
C PHE A 143 19.07 5.34 -21.97
N ASN A 144 18.45 4.39 -21.27
CA ASN A 144 17.02 4.36 -20.96
C ASN A 144 16.06 4.36 -22.17
N GLN A 145 16.51 3.98 -23.36
CA GLN A 145 15.60 3.84 -24.52
C GLN A 145 14.56 2.71 -24.30
N ASP A 146 14.91 1.70 -23.51
CA ASP A 146 14.07 0.57 -23.12
C ASP A 146 13.20 0.86 -21.86
N GLY A 147 13.33 2.03 -21.24
CA GLY A 147 12.63 2.40 -20.00
C GLY A 147 13.14 1.67 -18.74
N SER A 148 14.32 1.01 -18.81
CA SER A 148 14.88 0.23 -17.69
C SER A 148 15.16 1.08 -16.44
N HIS A 149 15.30 2.39 -16.59
CA HIS A 149 15.53 3.34 -15.52
C HIS A 149 14.29 4.19 -15.17
N ASP A 150 13.13 3.87 -15.73
CA ASP A 150 11.86 4.46 -15.31
C ASP A 150 11.52 4.02 -13.88
N LEU A 151 10.64 4.75 -13.20
CA LEU A 151 10.17 4.34 -11.87
C LEU A 151 9.44 3.00 -11.96
N LYS A 152 9.74 2.11 -11.02
CA LYS A 152 9.03 0.85 -10.89
C LYS A 152 7.57 1.13 -10.55
N LYS A 153 6.67 0.63 -11.39
CA LYS A 153 5.23 0.68 -11.13
C LYS A 153 4.83 -0.33 -10.07
N VAL A 154 3.75 -0.04 -9.36
CA VAL A 154 3.04 -1.03 -8.56
C VAL A 154 2.53 -2.13 -9.50
N ALA A 155 2.73 -3.39 -9.13
CA ALA A 155 2.49 -4.52 -10.04
C ALA A 155 1.01 -4.64 -10.45
N LYS A 156 0.10 -4.39 -9.51
CA LYS A 156 -1.33 -4.29 -9.74
C LYS A 156 -1.85 -3.01 -9.10
N PHE A 157 -2.66 -2.25 -9.83
CA PHE A 157 -3.25 -1.00 -9.35
C PHE A 157 -4.61 -0.82 -10.01
N GLU A 158 -5.66 -0.84 -9.23
CA GLU A 158 -7.04 -0.80 -9.70
C GLU A 158 -7.90 0.12 -8.82
N SER A 159 -9.01 0.60 -9.38
CA SER A 159 -10.01 1.40 -8.68
C SER A 159 -11.33 0.62 -8.61
N TYR A 160 -11.92 0.55 -7.43
CA TYR A 160 -13.30 0.10 -7.26
C TYR A 160 -14.12 1.23 -6.63
N LYS A 161 -15.07 1.79 -7.39
CA LYS A 161 -15.94 2.90 -6.95
C LYS A 161 -15.18 4.09 -6.36
N GLY A 162 -14.00 4.40 -6.88
CA GLY A 162 -13.13 5.48 -6.39
C GLY A 162 -12.15 5.06 -5.28
N PHE A 163 -12.29 3.88 -4.71
CA PHE A 163 -11.31 3.31 -3.79
C PHE A 163 -10.16 2.71 -4.57
N LEU A 164 -8.95 3.22 -4.36
CA LEU A 164 -7.73 2.81 -5.05
C LEU A 164 -7.01 1.72 -4.25
N PHE A 165 -6.75 0.61 -4.92
CA PHE A 165 -6.04 -0.53 -4.36
C PHE A 165 -4.76 -0.82 -5.14
N GLY A 166 -3.78 -1.40 -4.48
CA GLY A 166 -2.55 -1.82 -5.13
C GLY A 166 -1.96 -3.07 -4.50
N SER A 167 -1.19 -3.82 -5.30
CA SER A 167 -0.41 -4.96 -4.84
C SER A 167 0.98 -4.94 -5.46
N LEU A 168 2.00 -5.37 -4.70
CA LEU A 168 3.35 -5.60 -5.23
C LEU A 168 3.49 -6.97 -5.90
N ASN A 169 2.54 -7.86 -5.67
CA ASN A 169 2.47 -9.17 -6.28
C ASN A 169 1.65 -9.13 -7.59
N PRO A 170 2.24 -9.47 -8.74
CA PRO A 170 1.53 -9.49 -10.02
C PRO A 170 0.50 -10.63 -10.13
N ASP A 171 0.63 -11.66 -9.31
CA ASP A 171 -0.14 -12.91 -9.40
C ASP A 171 -1.38 -12.93 -8.49
N VAL A 172 -1.76 -11.77 -7.91
CA VAL A 172 -3.00 -11.67 -7.14
C VAL A 172 -4.23 -11.83 -8.03
N PRO A 173 -5.35 -12.36 -7.51
CA PRO A 173 -6.62 -12.40 -8.23
C PRO A 173 -7.06 -10.98 -8.64
N SER A 174 -8.09 -10.86 -9.48
CA SER A 174 -8.69 -9.56 -9.80
C SER A 174 -9.16 -8.86 -8.51
N LEU A 175 -9.20 -7.52 -8.54
CA LEU A 175 -9.64 -6.76 -7.36
C LEU A 175 -11.07 -7.13 -6.94
N GLU A 176 -11.98 -7.32 -7.90
CA GLU A 176 -13.36 -7.71 -7.62
C GLU A 176 -13.45 -9.09 -6.98
N GLU A 177 -12.68 -10.04 -7.47
CA GLU A 177 -12.60 -11.40 -6.89
C GLU A 177 -12.05 -11.36 -5.47
N PHE A 178 -11.01 -10.56 -5.21
CA PHE A 178 -10.44 -10.37 -3.88
C PHE A 178 -11.43 -9.70 -2.91
N LEU A 179 -12.14 -8.67 -3.36
CA LEU A 179 -13.14 -7.97 -2.54
C LEU A 179 -14.37 -8.84 -2.26
N GLY A 180 -14.76 -9.73 -3.19
CA GLY A 180 -15.88 -10.63 -3.04
C GLY A 180 -17.14 -9.90 -2.54
N GLU A 181 -17.76 -10.41 -1.48
CA GLU A 181 -18.98 -9.84 -0.88
C GLU A 181 -18.77 -8.43 -0.28
N THR A 182 -17.53 -8.01 -0.03
CA THR A 182 -17.23 -6.64 0.44
C THR A 182 -17.65 -5.59 -0.60
N THR A 183 -17.71 -5.96 -1.87
CA THR A 183 -18.23 -5.09 -2.96
C THR A 183 -19.63 -4.58 -2.65
N LYS A 184 -20.51 -5.40 -2.11
CA LYS A 184 -21.87 -5.01 -1.73
C LYS A 184 -21.90 -3.92 -0.66
N ILE A 185 -20.98 -4.02 0.32
CA ILE A 185 -20.84 -3.02 1.39
C ILE A 185 -20.34 -1.69 0.81
N ILE A 186 -19.29 -1.77 -0.04
CA ILE A 186 -18.76 -0.57 -0.71
C ILE A 186 -19.86 0.08 -1.58
N ASP A 187 -20.59 -0.71 -2.35
CA ASP A 187 -21.68 -0.22 -3.19
C ASP A 187 -22.79 0.47 -2.38
N MET A 188 -23.16 -0.10 -1.23
CA MET A 188 -24.13 0.51 -0.30
C MET A 188 -23.63 1.86 0.24
N ILE A 189 -22.34 1.95 0.58
CA ILE A 189 -21.75 3.19 1.10
C ILE A 189 -21.70 4.25 0.00
N VAL A 190 -21.18 3.90 -1.18
CA VAL A 190 -21.08 4.84 -2.32
C VAL A 190 -22.44 5.25 -2.85
N GLY A 191 -23.40 4.31 -2.87
CA GLY A 191 -24.74 4.52 -3.36
C GLY A 191 -25.62 5.48 -2.52
N GLN A 192 -25.13 5.94 -1.35
CA GLN A 192 -25.82 6.94 -0.54
C GLN A 192 -25.85 8.33 -1.20
N SER A 193 -25.01 8.56 -2.20
CA SER A 193 -24.98 9.82 -2.95
C SER A 193 -24.76 9.54 -4.44
N GLU A 194 -25.55 10.17 -5.30
CA GLU A 194 -25.35 10.13 -6.76
C GLU A 194 -24.01 10.73 -7.19
N GLN A 195 -23.41 11.58 -6.36
CA GLN A 195 -22.13 12.23 -6.61
C GLN A 195 -20.94 11.40 -6.11
N GLY A 196 -21.21 10.25 -5.49
CA GLY A 196 -20.20 9.41 -4.87
C GLY A 196 -19.67 9.95 -3.53
N LEU A 197 -18.43 9.65 -3.22
CA LEU A 197 -17.81 10.00 -1.95
C LEU A 197 -16.69 11.03 -2.12
N GLU A 198 -16.53 11.89 -1.13
CA GLU A 198 -15.38 12.78 -0.98
C GLU A 198 -14.69 12.54 0.36
N VAL A 199 -13.37 12.28 0.31
CA VAL A 199 -12.55 12.18 1.52
C VAL A 199 -12.25 13.56 2.05
N LEU A 200 -12.78 13.85 3.23
CA LEU A 200 -12.53 15.13 3.91
C LEU A 200 -11.07 15.24 4.34
N ARG A 201 -10.60 16.48 4.40
CA ARG A 201 -9.23 16.78 4.88
C ARG A 201 -9.16 16.63 6.39
N GLY A 202 -8.04 16.10 6.83
CA GLY A 202 -7.75 15.86 8.23
C GLY A 202 -7.48 14.38 8.46
N SER A 203 -6.55 14.11 9.36
CA SER A 203 -6.27 12.76 9.85
C SER A 203 -5.63 12.87 11.22
N SER A 204 -5.99 11.96 12.11
CA SER A 204 -5.26 11.73 13.34
C SER A 204 -4.42 10.48 13.18
N THR A 205 -3.15 10.56 13.53
CA THR A 205 -2.25 9.42 13.47
C THR A 205 -1.72 9.15 14.87
N TYR A 206 -1.87 7.90 15.30
CA TYR A 206 -1.39 7.44 16.60
C TYR A 206 -0.41 6.30 16.36
N THR A 207 0.64 6.24 17.17
CA THR A 207 1.61 5.15 17.17
C THR A 207 1.57 4.48 18.53
N TYR A 208 1.56 3.16 18.55
CA TYR A 208 1.70 2.36 19.75
C TYR A 208 2.69 1.21 19.50
N GLU A 209 3.33 0.76 20.54
CA GLU A 209 4.27 -0.37 20.49
C GLU A 209 3.50 -1.68 20.63
N GLY A 210 2.99 -2.19 19.52
CA GLY A 210 2.17 -3.39 19.50
C GLY A 210 1.99 -3.96 18.11
N ASN A 211 1.46 -5.18 18.03
CA ASN A 211 1.16 -5.84 16.77
C ASN A 211 -0.14 -5.30 16.17
N TRP A 212 -0.15 -5.12 14.85
CA TRP A 212 -1.30 -4.59 14.09
C TRP A 212 -2.59 -5.42 14.29
N LYS A 213 -2.47 -6.74 14.51
CA LYS A 213 -3.62 -7.62 14.73
C LYS A 213 -4.43 -7.23 15.96
N LEU A 214 -3.80 -6.69 17.00
CA LEU A 214 -4.52 -6.20 18.18
C LEU A 214 -5.50 -5.09 17.84
N THR A 215 -5.13 -4.19 16.91
CA THR A 215 -6.04 -3.13 16.42
C THR A 215 -7.13 -3.72 15.53
N ALA A 216 -6.79 -4.69 14.68
CA ALA A 216 -7.77 -5.36 13.82
C ALA A 216 -8.81 -6.14 14.65
N GLU A 217 -8.36 -6.88 15.65
CA GLU A 217 -9.24 -7.60 16.59
C GLU A 217 -10.13 -6.65 17.39
N ASN A 218 -9.55 -5.55 17.92
CA ASN A 218 -10.33 -4.53 18.63
C ASN A 218 -11.42 -3.91 17.74
N GLY A 219 -11.15 -3.73 16.45
CA GLY A 219 -12.15 -3.22 15.50
C GLY A 219 -13.28 -4.20 15.17
N ALA A 220 -13.02 -5.50 15.30
CA ALA A 220 -13.99 -6.56 15.06
C ALA A 220 -14.76 -6.99 16.33
N ASP A 221 -14.21 -6.70 17.52
CA ASP A 221 -14.80 -7.06 18.80
C ASP A 221 -15.86 -6.02 19.23
N GLY A 222 -17.12 -6.42 19.22
CA GLY A 222 -18.21 -5.61 19.79
C GLY A 222 -18.40 -5.79 21.30
N TYR A 223 -17.79 -6.82 21.91
CA TYR A 223 -18.03 -7.18 23.32
C TYR A 223 -17.47 -6.13 24.30
N HIS A 224 -16.32 -5.54 23.97
CA HIS A 224 -15.70 -4.51 24.82
C HIS A 224 -16.47 -3.18 24.84
N VAL A 225 -17.34 -2.90 23.85
CA VAL A 225 -18.02 -1.61 23.70
C VAL A 225 -18.81 -1.23 24.97
N SER A 226 -19.54 -2.18 25.52
CA SER A 226 -20.34 -1.93 26.74
C SER A 226 -19.51 -1.64 27.99
N ALA A 227 -18.24 -2.08 28.03
CA ALA A 227 -17.35 -1.88 29.16
C ALA A 227 -16.42 -0.66 28.99
N VAL A 228 -15.79 -0.57 27.82
CA VAL A 228 -14.78 0.48 27.51
C VAL A 228 -15.43 1.76 27.03
N HIS A 229 -16.49 1.63 26.22
CA HIS A 229 -17.23 2.75 25.62
C HIS A 229 -18.66 2.86 26.14
N TRP A 230 -18.85 2.57 27.41
CA TRP A 230 -20.17 2.54 28.06
C TRP A 230 -21.00 3.82 27.90
N ASN A 231 -20.35 4.95 27.67
CA ASN A 231 -20.99 6.24 27.42
C ASN A 231 -21.49 6.43 25.99
N TYR A 232 -21.24 5.45 25.10
CA TYR A 232 -21.75 5.38 23.73
C TYR A 232 -22.82 4.31 23.55
N ALA A 233 -22.96 3.40 24.50
CA ALA A 233 -23.88 2.29 24.45
C ALA A 233 -25.28 2.65 25.00
#